data_bb313fc77545d55fabee653a7d5cbf4e
#
_entry.id   bb313fc77545d55fabee653a7d5cbf4e
#
_cell.length_a   1.000
_cell.length_b   1.000
_cell.length_c   1.000
_cell.angle_alpha   90.00
_cell.angle_beta   90.00
_cell.angle_gamma   90.00
#
_symmetry.space_group_name_H-M   'P 1'
#
loop_
_entity.id
_entity.type
_entity.pdbx_description
1 polymer ?
#
loop_
_entity_poly.entity_id
_entity_poly.type
_entity_poly.pdbx_seq_one_letter_code
_entity_poly.pdbx_strand_id
1 'polypeptide(L)'
;MKLILLMLYYSLRNLLEQRILRINMPKFKLNRREVISELLKERKNSLIVNGLGGTCWDVASLGDNELNFYVWGGMGNACMIGLGLALSQPDKKVIVITGDGEMLMGVGSLATIALKQPKNLSIVVFDNELYGETGNQKTHTAYCTNLSKIAIGSGIINSSIILNQEDLLSLSSEIHKIKNLS
;
A
#
# COMPACT_ATOMS: atom_id res chain seq x y z
N MET A 1 6.94 -6.04 -8.92
CA MET A 1 6.06 -5.68 -7.82
C MET A 1 4.97 -4.78 -8.35
N LYS A 2 3.75 -4.98 -7.91
CA LYS A 2 2.63 -4.09 -8.20
C LYS A 2 2.42 -3.19 -7.00
N LEU A 3 2.20 -1.92 -7.24
CA LEU A 3 1.74 -0.97 -6.24
C LEU A 3 0.25 -0.75 -6.48
N ILE A 4 -0.57 -0.92 -5.46
CA ILE A 4 -2.02 -0.87 -5.61
C ILE A 4 -2.55 0.42 -5.04
N LEU A 5 -3.08 1.23 -5.93
CA LEU A 5 -3.98 2.32 -5.67
C LEU A 5 -5.24 2.09 -6.55
N LEU A 6 -6.43 2.15 -6.07
CA LEU A 6 -7.61 1.51 -6.65
C LEU A 6 -8.42 2.30 -7.68
N MET A 7 -8.91 1.68 -8.74
CA MET A 7 -10.23 1.92 -9.38
C MET A 7 -10.68 0.83 -10.35
N LEU A 8 -11.99 0.68 -10.54
CA LEU A 8 -12.79 -0.42 -11.07
C LEU A 8 -13.07 -0.43 -12.59
N TYR A 9 -13.21 -1.61 -13.19
CA TYR A 9 -14.39 -2.13 -13.92
C TYR A 9 -14.25 -3.61 -14.28
N TYR A 10 -15.33 -4.39 -14.35
CA TYR A 10 -15.32 -5.83 -14.63
C TYR A 10 -16.30 -6.32 -15.69
N SER A 11 -15.82 -7.25 -16.53
CA SER A 11 -16.62 -8.26 -17.24
C SER A 11 -15.85 -9.59 -17.22
N LEU A 12 -16.56 -10.71 -17.23
CA LEU A 12 -16.03 -12.08 -17.23
C LEU A 12 -15.00 -12.37 -18.33
N ARG A 13 -15.02 -11.61 -19.42
CA ARG A 13 -14.05 -11.65 -20.51
C ARG A 13 -12.63 -11.30 -20.06
N ASN A 14 -12.50 -10.41 -19.09
CA ASN A 14 -11.20 -9.92 -18.59
C ASN A 14 -10.43 -10.93 -17.73
N LEU A 15 -11.08 -11.95 -17.15
CA LEU A 15 -10.40 -12.96 -16.34
C LEU A 15 -9.46 -13.87 -17.17
N LEU A 16 -9.90 -14.23 -18.36
CA LEU A 16 -9.09 -15.04 -19.29
C LEU A 16 -7.97 -14.21 -19.93
N GLU A 17 -8.25 -12.98 -20.35
CA GLU A 17 -7.26 -12.07 -20.91
C GLU A 17 -6.19 -11.69 -19.88
N GLN A 18 -6.55 -11.43 -18.62
CA GLN A 18 -5.57 -11.16 -17.55
C GLN A 18 -4.69 -12.39 -17.24
N ARG A 19 -5.22 -13.60 -17.39
CA ARG A 19 -4.44 -14.83 -17.23
C ARG A 19 -3.41 -15.00 -18.35
N ILE A 20 -3.77 -14.65 -19.58
CA ILE A 20 -2.88 -14.72 -20.77
C ILE A 20 -1.84 -13.59 -20.73
N LEU A 21 -2.21 -12.38 -20.35
CA LEU A 21 -1.30 -11.24 -20.19
C LEU A 21 -0.27 -11.46 -19.07
N ARG A 22 -0.63 -12.18 -17.98
CA ARG A 22 0.31 -12.55 -16.91
C ARG A 22 1.41 -13.53 -17.37
N ILE A 23 1.20 -14.29 -18.43
CA ILE A 23 2.18 -15.28 -18.92
C ILE A 23 3.33 -14.61 -19.70
N ASN A 24 3.10 -13.44 -20.30
CA ASN A 24 4.01 -12.80 -21.24
C ASN A 24 4.65 -11.48 -20.79
N MET A 25 4.34 -10.97 -19.58
CA MET A 25 5.01 -9.78 -19.04
C MET A 25 6.10 -10.14 -18.04
N PRO A 26 7.24 -9.42 -18.00
CA PRO A 26 8.16 -9.51 -16.86
C PRO A 26 7.35 -9.23 -15.61
N LYS A 27 7.37 -10.16 -14.67
CA LYS A 27 6.41 -10.28 -13.57
C LYS A 27 6.31 -9.04 -12.68
N PHE A 28 7.38 -8.25 -12.61
CA PHE A 28 7.44 -7.01 -11.83
C PHE A 28 8.44 -6.03 -12.46
N LYS A 29 8.02 -4.78 -12.70
CA LYS A 29 8.87 -3.71 -13.25
C LYS A 29 9.46 -2.80 -12.17
N LEU A 30 8.91 -2.83 -10.94
CA LEU A 30 9.30 -1.95 -9.85
C LEU A 30 10.13 -2.72 -8.81
N ASN A 31 11.24 -2.13 -8.39
CA ASN A 31 12.03 -2.58 -7.25
C ASN A 31 11.50 -1.93 -5.98
N ARG A 32 11.20 -2.74 -4.93
CA ARG A 32 10.57 -2.26 -3.69
C ARG A 32 11.42 -1.21 -2.98
N ARG A 33 12.74 -1.42 -2.88
CA ARG A 33 13.65 -0.51 -2.19
C ARG A 33 13.76 0.84 -2.90
N GLU A 34 13.87 0.82 -4.22
CA GLU A 34 13.88 2.04 -5.03
C GLU A 34 12.56 2.82 -4.92
N VAL A 35 11.43 2.11 -4.95
CA VAL A 35 10.11 2.72 -4.76
C VAL A 35 9.99 3.37 -3.38
N ILE A 36 10.39 2.68 -2.30
CA ILE A 36 10.35 3.25 -0.94
C ILE A 36 11.28 4.47 -0.84
N SER A 37 12.46 4.40 -1.42
CA SER A 37 13.39 5.54 -1.47
C SER A 37 12.75 6.75 -2.16
N GLU A 38 12.12 6.55 -3.31
CA GLU A 38 11.46 7.65 -4.04
C GLU A 38 10.25 8.19 -3.26
N LEU A 39 9.40 7.32 -2.72
CA LEU A 39 8.23 7.72 -1.94
C LEU A 39 8.58 8.52 -0.69
N LEU A 40 9.70 8.23 -0.03
CA LEU A 40 10.09 8.88 1.21
C LEU A 40 11.09 10.03 1.02
N LYS A 41 11.51 10.32 -0.20
CA LYS A 41 12.45 11.40 -0.53
C LYS A 41 11.97 12.78 -0.03
N GLU A 42 10.69 13.07 -0.20
CA GLU A 42 10.06 14.33 0.20
C GLU A 42 9.18 14.19 1.45
N ARG A 43 9.48 13.21 2.32
CA ARG A 43 8.63 12.87 3.47
C ARG A 43 8.43 13.98 4.49
N LYS A 44 9.39 14.93 4.59
CA LYS A 44 9.36 16.03 5.57
C LYS A 44 9.01 15.51 6.99
N ASN A 45 7.90 15.99 7.56
CA ASN A 45 7.39 15.63 8.88
C ASN A 45 6.31 14.53 8.84
N SER A 46 6.22 13.77 7.74
CA SER A 46 5.26 12.68 7.64
C SER A 46 5.59 11.56 8.61
N LEU A 47 4.57 11.06 9.30
CA LEU A 47 4.66 9.90 10.18
C LEU A 47 4.54 8.64 9.35
N ILE A 48 5.48 7.72 9.50
CA ILE A 48 5.49 6.47 8.75
C ILE A 48 5.12 5.33 9.70
N VAL A 49 4.05 4.59 9.36
CA VAL A 49 3.70 3.32 10.01
C VAL A 49 4.05 2.22 9.04
N ASN A 50 5.02 1.40 9.41
CA ASN A 50 5.52 0.36 8.54
C ASN A 50 5.10 -1.02 9.05
N GLY A 51 4.41 -1.76 8.20
CA GLY A 51 3.96 -3.12 8.49
C GLY A 51 5.07 -4.14 8.47
N LEU A 52 4.74 -5.38 8.87
CA LEU A 52 5.66 -6.50 8.98
C LEU A 52 6.35 -6.83 7.64
N GLY A 53 7.57 -7.31 7.72
CA GLY A 53 8.29 -7.96 6.63
C GLY A 53 9.30 -7.07 5.92
N GLY A 54 9.61 -7.40 4.68
CA GLY A 54 10.70 -6.77 3.93
C GLY A 54 10.58 -5.26 3.77
N THR A 55 9.38 -4.69 3.85
CA THR A 55 9.18 -3.23 3.82
C THR A 55 9.79 -2.53 5.03
N CYS A 56 9.83 -3.18 6.21
CA CYS A 56 10.52 -2.66 7.39
C CYS A 56 12.01 -2.44 7.13
N TRP A 57 12.67 -3.45 6.56
CA TRP A 57 14.09 -3.38 6.24
C TRP A 57 14.39 -2.32 5.20
N ASP A 58 13.52 -2.16 4.22
CA ASP A 58 13.71 -1.17 3.17
C ASP A 58 13.53 0.28 3.68
N VAL A 59 12.54 0.52 4.56
CA VAL A 59 12.40 1.83 5.23
C VAL A 59 13.58 2.09 6.16
N ALA A 60 13.99 1.11 6.97
CA ALA A 60 15.13 1.24 7.87
C ALA A 60 16.46 1.50 7.13
N SER A 61 16.60 0.95 5.91
CA SER A 61 17.81 1.16 5.09
C SER A 61 18.02 2.59 4.62
N LEU A 62 17.00 3.45 4.69
CA LEU A 62 17.11 4.88 4.40
C LEU A 62 17.63 5.72 5.60
N GLY A 63 17.95 5.07 6.69
CA GLY A 63 18.35 5.66 7.96
C GLY A 63 17.22 5.63 8.99
N ASP A 64 17.61 5.55 10.26
CA ASP A 64 16.65 5.59 11.36
C ASP A 64 16.04 6.98 11.49
N ASN A 65 14.76 7.03 11.89
CA ASN A 65 14.01 8.27 12.01
C ASN A 65 12.96 8.14 13.11
N GLU A 66 12.91 9.10 14.03
CA GLU A 66 11.94 9.15 15.14
C GLU A 66 10.48 9.21 14.71
N LEU A 67 10.21 9.55 13.44
CA LEU A 67 8.87 9.56 12.86
C LEU A 67 8.51 8.23 12.17
N ASN A 68 9.32 7.18 12.35
CA ASN A 68 9.03 5.83 11.88
C ASN A 68 8.52 4.97 13.03
N PHE A 69 7.46 4.23 12.78
CA PHE A 69 6.96 3.20 13.66
C PHE A 69 6.89 1.86 12.92
N TYR A 70 7.68 0.89 13.39
CA TYR A 70 7.78 -0.44 12.79
C TYR A 70 6.92 -1.45 13.55
N VAL A 71 5.95 -2.04 12.85
CA VAL A 71 4.98 -3.00 13.44
C VAL A 71 5.51 -4.42 13.26
N TRP A 72 6.41 -4.83 14.14
CA TRP A 72 7.11 -6.12 14.02
C TRP A 72 6.28 -7.35 14.36
N GLY A 73 5.41 -7.28 15.31
CA GLY A 73 4.68 -8.46 15.80
C GLY A 73 3.18 -8.42 15.55
N GLY A 74 2.70 -7.36 14.88
CA GLY A 74 1.28 -7.09 14.71
C GLY A 74 0.81 -7.20 13.26
N MET A 75 1.08 -8.32 12.59
CA MET A 75 0.64 -8.53 11.21
C MET A 75 -0.84 -8.23 11.02
N GLY A 76 -1.18 -7.43 10.02
CA GLY A 76 -2.53 -6.98 9.73
C GLY A 76 -2.98 -5.71 10.46
N ASN A 77 -2.17 -5.14 11.37
CA ASN A 77 -2.56 -3.99 12.19
C ASN A 77 -2.00 -2.65 11.71
N ALA A 78 -1.06 -2.61 10.78
CA ALA A 78 -0.42 -1.36 10.36
C ALA A 78 -1.44 -0.31 9.91
N CYS A 79 -2.47 -0.69 9.16
CA CYS A 79 -3.51 0.22 8.69
C CYS A 79 -4.35 0.80 9.82
N MET A 80 -4.67 0.01 10.86
CA MET A 80 -5.44 0.49 12.01
C MET A 80 -4.60 1.36 12.93
N ILE A 81 -3.32 1.07 13.10
CA ILE A 81 -2.37 1.94 13.82
C ILE A 81 -2.24 3.26 13.07
N GLY A 82 -2.06 3.21 11.74
CA GLY A 82 -2.03 4.41 10.90
C GLY A 82 -3.31 5.24 10.97
N LEU A 83 -4.48 4.60 11.00
CA LEU A 83 -5.77 5.31 11.18
C LEU A 83 -5.82 6.00 12.54
N GLY A 84 -5.49 5.30 13.62
CA GLY A 84 -5.48 5.89 14.97
C GLY A 84 -4.56 7.09 15.06
N LEU A 85 -3.37 6.99 14.47
CA LEU A 85 -2.39 8.07 14.41
C LEU A 85 -2.90 9.25 13.56
N ALA A 86 -3.51 9.00 12.41
CA ALA A 86 -4.07 10.03 11.55
C ALA A 86 -5.21 10.81 12.23
N LEU A 87 -6.06 10.13 12.98
CA LEU A 87 -7.14 10.76 13.72
C LEU A 87 -6.63 11.58 14.93
N SER A 88 -5.56 11.14 15.59
CA SER A 88 -4.96 11.83 16.74
C SER A 88 -4.01 12.97 16.36
N GLN A 89 -3.50 12.98 15.12
CA GLN A 89 -2.56 13.98 14.60
C GLN A 89 -3.07 14.55 13.25
N PRO A 90 -4.18 15.29 13.24
CA PRO A 90 -4.85 15.69 11.99
C PRO A 90 -4.00 16.60 11.10
N ASP A 91 -3.06 17.35 11.69
CA ASP A 91 -2.17 18.28 10.97
C ASP A 91 -0.90 17.60 10.42
N LYS A 92 -0.69 16.33 10.76
CA LYS A 92 0.45 15.56 10.26
C LYS A 92 0.02 14.54 9.21
N LYS A 93 0.79 14.42 8.14
CA LYS A 93 0.59 13.35 7.16
C LYS A 93 1.01 12.02 7.77
N VAL A 94 0.17 11.01 7.63
CA VAL A 94 0.47 9.62 8.00
C VAL A 94 0.52 8.77 6.74
N ILE A 95 1.60 8.02 6.59
CA ILE A 95 1.79 7.09 5.47
C ILE A 95 1.98 5.69 6.06
N VAL A 96 1.08 4.79 5.72
CA VAL A 96 1.22 3.36 6.02
C VAL A 96 1.91 2.68 4.85
N ILE A 97 2.97 1.94 5.14
CA ILE A 97 3.71 1.11 4.17
C ILE A 97 3.56 -0.34 4.60
N THR A 98 2.93 -1.17 3.78
CA THR A 98 2.63 -2.56 4.11
C THR A 98 2.79 -3.49 2.91
N GLY A 99 2.75 -4.81 3.14
CA GLY A 99 2.73 -5.83 2.09
C GLY A 99 1.32 -6.34 1.79
N ASP A 100 1.16 -7.03 0.67
CA ASP A 100 -0.11 -7.65 0.26
C ASP A 100 -0.60 -8.71 1.27
N GLY A 101 0.30 -9.54 1.79
CA GLY A 101 -0.04 -10.55 2.79
C GLY A 101 -0.52 -9.95 4.10
N GLU A 102 0.12 -8.89 4.58
CA GLU A 102 -0.31 -8.16 5.76
C GLU A 102 -1.63 -7.43 5.54
N MET A 103 -1.79 -6.77 4.39
CA MET A 103 -3.04 -6.10 4.04
C MET A 103 -4.21 -7.08 3.96
N LEU A 104 -4.00 -8.27 3.40
CA LEU A 104 -5.01 -9.32 3.36
C LEU A 104 -5.43 -9.79 4.75
N MET A 105 -4.49 -9.93 5.69
CA MET A 105 -4.78 -10.29 7.07
C MET A 105 -5.62 -9.24 7.79
N GLY A 106 -5.35 -7.96 7.54
CA GLY A 106 -6.07 -6.83 8.11
C GLY A 106 -7.11 -6.20 7.19
N VAL A 107 -7.61 -6.92 6.17
CA VAL A 107 -8.42 -6.36 5.08
C VAL A 107 -9.70 -5.66 5.56
N GLY A 108 -10.30 -6.09 6.66
CA GLY A 108 -11.47 -5.46 7.27
C GLY A 108 -11.21 -4.01 7.75
N SER A 109 -9.97 -3.63 7.97
CA SER A 109 -9.58 -2.26 8.33
C SER A 109 -9.98 -1.24 7.26
N LEU A 110 -10.04 -1.65 6.00
CA LEU A 110 -10.42 -0.76 4.89
C LEU A 110 -11.84 -0.21 5.04
N ALA A 111 -12.78 -1.02 5.53
CA ALA A 111 -14.14 -0.54 5.81
C ALA A 111 -14.19 0.50 6.93
N THR A 112 -13.39 0.31 7.99
CA THR A 112 -13.29 1.28 9.10
C THR A 112 -12.63 2.57 8.63
N ILE A 113 -11.59 2.49 7.80
CA ILE A 113 -10.91 3.66 7.22
C ILE A 113 -11.85 4.42 6.29
N ALA A 114 -12.61 3.71 5.45
CA ALA A 114 -13.62 4.32 4.58
C ALA A 114 -14.72 5.06 5.37
N LEU A 115 -15.15 4.49 6.49
CA LEU A 115 -16.12 5.14 7.39
C LEU A 115 -15.55 6.41 8.05
N LYS A 116 -14.27 6.39 8.46
CA LYS A 116 -13.63 7.52 9.15
C LYS A 116 -13.12 8.61 8.23
N GLN A 117 -12.83 8.29 6.98
CA GLN A 117 -12.38 9.22 5.92
C GLN A 117 -11.25 10.18 6.35
N PRO A 118 -10.15 9.70 6.93
CA PRO A 118 -9.06 10.57 7.37
C PRO A 118 -8.39 11.23 6.15
N LYS A 119 -8.29 12.58 6.17
CA LYS A 119 -7.75 13.36 5.04
C LYS A 119 -6.24 13.30 4.93
N ASN A 120 -5.58 12.93 5.99
CA ASN A 120 -4.14 12.93 6.18
C ASN A 120 -3.53 11.52 6.15
N LEU A 121 -4.29 10.46 5.83
CA LEU A 121 -3.82 9.08 5.73
C LEU A 121 -3.60 8.68 4.27
N SER A 122 -2.45 8.08 4.00
CA SER A 122 -2.19 7.32 2.76
C SER A 122 -1.73 5.90 3.11
N ILE A 123 -2.14 4.93 2.32
CA ILE A 123 -1.76 3.52 2.49
C ILE A 123 -1.10 3.04 1.20
N VAL A 124 0.11 2.53 1.31
CA VAL A 124 0.91 1.96 0.22
C VAL A 124 1.07 0.48 0.47
N VAL A 125 0.56 -0.33 -0.45
CA VAL A 125 0.65 -1.79 -0.38
C VAL A 125 1.61 -2.30 -1.45
N PHE A 126 2.68 -2.94 -1.03
CA PHE A 126 3.64 -3.60 -1.90
C PHE A 126 3.17 -5.03 -2.18
N ASP A 127 2.66 -5.25 -3.39
CA ASP A 127 2.14 -6.54 -3.83
C ASP A 127 3.21 -7.31 -4.63
N ASN A 128 3.87 -8.25 -3.97
CA ASN A 128 4.80 -9.19 -4.59
C ASN A 128 4.21 -10.60 -4.77
N GLU A 129 2.95 -10.78 -4.41
CA GLU A 129 2.21 -12.04 -4.48
C GLU A 129 2.76 -13.16 -3.57
N LEU A 130 3.59 -12.81 -2.55
CA LEU A 130 4.29 -13.78 -1.71
C LEU A 130 4.29 -13.38 -0.22
N TYR A 131 4.19 -14.38 0.66
CA TYR A 131 4.51 -14.26 2.08
C TYR A 131 6.02 -14.51 2.28
N GLY A 132 6.82 -13.44 2.17
CA GLY A 132 8.28 -13.53 2.17
C GLY A 132 8.88 -14.10 3.46
N GLU A 133 8.32 -13.73 4.62
CA GLU A 133 8.86 -14.09 5.94
C GLU A 133 8.63 -15.57 6.31
N THR A 134 7.69 -16.25 5.69
CA THR A 134 7.33 -17.64 6.04
C THR A 134 7.74 -18.67 5.00
N GLY A 135 8.47 -18.27 3.97
CA GLY A 135 9.00 -19.18 2.94
C GLY A 135 8.42 -18.99 1.55
N ASN A 136 8.00 -17.79 1.21
CA ASN A 136 7.52 -17.40 -0.12
C ASN A 136 6.27 -18.15 -0.62
N GLN A 137 5.37 -18.52 0.29
CA GLN A 137 4.06 -19.02 -0.09
C GLN A 137 3.30 -17.95 -0.86
N LYS A 138 2.53 -18.36 -1.88
CA LYS A 138 1.73 -17.43 -2.67
C LYS A 138 0.60 -16.82 -1.83
N THR A 139 0.49 -15.49 -1.89
CA THR A 139 -0.68 -14.79 -1.34
C THR A 139 -1.88 -14.93 -2.28
N HIS A 140 -3.05 -14.51 -1.83
CA HIS A 140 -4.27 -14.54 -2.64
C HIS A 140 -4.19 -13.65 -3.88
N THR A 141 -3.36 -12.60 -3.86
CA THR A 141 -3.14 -11.69 -5.00
C THR A 141 -2.41 -12.39 -6.17
N ALA A 142 -1.69 -13.48 -5.88
CA ALA A 142 -1.10 -14.33 -6.92
C ALA A 142 -2.15 -15.04 -7.80
N TYR A 143 -3.40 -15.05 -7.37
CA TYR A 143 -4.50 -15.76 -8.05
C TYR A 143 -5.56 -14.78 -8.58
N CYS A 144 -6.60 -14.52 -7.82
CA CYS A 144 -7.75 -13.74 -8.27
C CYS A 144 -8.06 -12.52 -7.40
N THR A 145 -7.45 -12.40 -6.21
CA THR A 145 -7.72 -11.31 -5.29
C THR A 145 -7.10 -10.01 -5.78
N ASN A 146 -7.89 -8.97 -5.78
CA ASN A 146 -7.46 -7.62 -6.14
C ASN A 146 -7.74 -6.68 -4.96
N LEU A 147 -6.71 -6.37 -4.18
CA LEU A 147 -6.78 -5.48 -3.01
C LEU A 147 -7.32 -4.10 -3.38
N SER A 148 -6.94 -3.66 -4.58
CA SER A 148 -7.41 -2.44 -5.16
C SER A 148 -8.94 -2.40 -5.23
N LYS A 149 -9.61 -3.44 -5.70
CA LYS A 149 -11.07 -3.53 -5.76
C LYS A 149 -11.73 -3.67 -4.40
N ILE A 150 -11.07 -4.40 -3.49
CA ILE A 150 -11.57 -4.58 -2.13
C ILE A 150 -11.67 -3.23 -1.42
N ALA A 151 -10.67 -2.37 -1.52
CA ALA A 151 -10.72 -1.07 -0.85
C ALA A 151 -11.80 -0.16 -1.50
N ILE A 152 -12.02 -0.17 -2.84
CA ILE A 152 -13.15 0.56 -3.46
C ILE A 152 -14.49 -0.02 -2.98
N GLY A 153 -14.63 -1.34 -3.01
CA GLY A 153 -15.83 -1.99 -2.48
C GLY A 153 -16.09 -1.67 -1.00
N SER A 154 -15.03 -1.31 -0.26
CA SER A 154 -15.11 -0.82 1.12
C SER A 154 -15.44 0.67 1.22
N GLY A 155 -15.44 1.43 0.11
CA GLY A 155 -15.73 2.86 0.08
C GLY A 155 -14.51 3.78 -0.06
N ILE A 156 -13.28 3.24 -0.19
CA ILE A 156 -12.08 4.03 -0.48
C ILE A 156 -11.98 4.25 -1.99
N ILE A 157 -12.59 5.32 -2.50
CA ILE A 157 -12.69 5.59 -3.94
C ILE A 157 -11.39 6.02 -4.62
N ASN A 158 -10.48 6.64 -3.87
CA ASN A 158 -9.18 7.10 -4.39
C ASN A 158 -8.12 6.02 -4.23
N SER A 159 -8.08 5.10 -5.15
CA SER A 159 -7.17 3.97 -5.05
C SER A 159 -6.76 3.49 -6.45
N SER A 160 -5.46 3.29 -6.70
CA SER A 160 -4.91 2.92 -8.00
C SER A 160 -3.83 1.83 -7.91
N ILE A 161 -3.49 1.23 -9.03
CA ILE A 161 -2.40 0.26 -9.15
C ILE A 161 -1.26 0.92 -9.92
N ILE A 162 -0.08 0.96 -9.34
CA ILE A 162 1.14 1.51 -9.93
C ILE A 162 2.00 0.36 -10.46
N LEU A 163 2.31 0.39 -11.74
CA LEU A 163 3.05 -0.68 -12.42
C LEU A 163 4.36 -0.21 -13.06
N ASN A 164 4.59 1.08 -13.16
CA ASN A 164 5.75 1.66 -13.83
C ASN A 164 6.29 2.89 -13.09
N GLN A 165 7.45 3.38 -13.52
CA GLN A 165 8.15 4.49 -12.87
C GLN A 165 7.44 5.84 -13.07
N GLU A 166 6.76 6.06 -14.18
CA GLU A 166 6.07 7.32 -14.48
C GLU A 166 4.90 7.54 -13.51
N ASP A 167 4.09 6.49 -13.32
CA ASP A 167 3.00 6.50 -12.35
C ASP A 167 3.52 6.69 -10.91
N LEU A 168 4.70 6.11 -10.60
CA LEU A 168 5.34 6.27 -9.29
C LEU A 168 5.71 7.71 -8.99
N LEU A 169 6.29 8.43 -9.95
CA LEU A 169 6.67 9.84 -9.78
C LEU A 169 5.43 10.73 -9.53
N SER A 170 4.34 10.47 -10.25
CA SER A 170 3.07 11.15 -9.99
C SER A 170 2.56 10.88 -8.58
N LEU A 171 2.56 9.61 -8.13
CA LEU A 171 2.16 9.23 -6.78
C LEU A 171 3.05 9.87 -5.71
N SER A 172 4.36 9.90 -5.91
CA SER A 172 5.32 10.49 -4.95
C SER A 172 4.99 11.95 -4.64
N SER A 173 4.54 12.72 -5.64
CA SER A 173 4.11 14.10 -5.43
C SER A 173 2.79 14.24 -4.66
N GLU A 174 1.89 13.26 -4.75
CA GLU A 174 0.55 13.32 -4.15
C GLU A 174 0.49 12.71 -2.73
N ILE A 175 1.32 11.69 -2.47
CA ILE A 175 1.23 10.90 -1.23
C ILE A 175 1.45 11.74 0.04
N HIS A 176 2.20 12.83 -0.06
CA HIS A 176 2.53 13.72 1.04
C HIS A 176 1.52 14.85 1.28
N LYS A 177 0.53 15.01 0.40
CA LYS A 177 -0.47 16.07 0.53
C LYS A 177 -1.55 15.69 1.55
N ILE A 178 -1.91 16.64 2.41
CA ILE A 178 -3.14 16.56 3.21
C ILE A 178 -4.26 17.14 2.35
N LYS A 179 -5.31 16.36 2.10
CA LYS A 179 -6.44 16.83 1.29
C LYS A 179 -7.29 17.80 2.10
N ASN A 180 -7.22 19.09 1.79
CA ASN A 180 -8.20 20.06 2.30
C ASN A 180 -9.56 19.79 1.64
N LEU A 181 -10.64 19.92 2.41
CA LEU A 181 -11.98 20.01 1.82
C LEU A 181 -12.07 21.35 1.10
N SER A 182 -12.17 21.32 -0.23
CA SER A 182 -12.72 22.43 -1.01
C SER A 182 -14.24 22.34 -0.96
#